data_a71357fd6c110c6334539369983597af
#
_entry.id   a71357fd6c110c6334539369983597af
#
_cell.length_a   1.000
_cell.length_b   1.000
_cell.length_c   1.000
_cell.angle_alpha   90.00
_cell.angle_beta   90.00
_cell.angle_gamma   90.00
#
_symmetry.space_group_name_H-M   'P 1'
#
loop_
_entity.id
_entity.type
_entity.pdbx_description
1 polymer ?
#
loop_
_entity_poly.entity_id
_entity_poly.type
_entity_poly.pdbx_seq_one_letter_code
_entity_poly.pdbx_strand_id
1 'polypeptide(L)'
;VLAWLEAQGRRTLNGRSALNLEISKLVQYAALRCGGLAVPNTVAATTADGVTEAFSRFDGEPVITKHNRAGKGLGVQLFRGRKALSDYLNGAGFEPSVDGITLVQRYIAAPDQTITRVEFIGRKFAYAVRVDTSNGFELCPADVCALDASTCMADAEPRFAFEVIDGFGESALGAS
;
A
#
# COMPACT_ATOMS: atom_id res chain seq x y z
N VAL A 1 0.88 -16.56 -18.22
CA VAL A 1 -0.15 -16.27 -19.25
C VAL A 1 0.19 -15.00 -20.02
N LEU A 2 0.34 -13.80 -19.38
CA LEU A 2 0.59 -12.54 -20.09
C LEU A 2 1.85 -12.57 -20.95
N ALA A 3 2.98 -13.07 -20.42
CA ALA A 3 4.22 -13.20 -21.17
C ALA A 3 4.07 -14.09 -22.43
N TRP A 4 3.28 -15.14 -22.34
CA TRP A 4 2.99 -16.00 -23.48
C TRP A 4 2.13 -15.31 -24.53
N LEU A 5 1.07 -14.60 -24.09
CA LEU A 5 0.21 -13.82 -24.99
C LEU A 5 1.01 -12.75 -25.76
N GLU A 6 1.87 -12.03 -25.04
CA GLU A 6 2.74 -11.01 -25.64
C GLU A 6 3.74 -11.64 -26.64
N ALA A 7 4.32 -12.80 -26.32
CA ALA A 7 5.19 -13.54 -27.23
C ALA A 7 4.47 -14.00 -28.51
N GLN A 8 3.13 -14.19 -28.43
CA GLN A 8 2.28 -14.49 -29.59
C GLN A 8 1.77 -13.22 -30.31
N GLY A 9 2.36 -12.03 -30.03
CA GLY A 9 1.97 -10.76 -30.63
C GLY A 9 0.61 -10.25 -30.18
N ARG A 10 0.02 -10.79 -29.10
CA ARG A 10 -1.25 -10.31 -28.56
C ARG A 10 -1.02 -9.10 -27.69
N ARG A 11 -1.81 -8.06 -27.92
CA ARG A 11 -1.82 -6.86 -27.06
C ARG A 11 -2.50 -7.19 -25.72
N THR A 12 -1.79 -7.01 -24.63
CA THR A 12 -2.31 -7.18 -23.27
C THR A 12 -2.47 -5.81 -22.60
N LEU A 13 -3.55 -5.65 -21.81
CA LEU A 13 -3.84 -4.44 -21.05
C LEU A 13 -4.42 -4.85 -19.69
N ASN A 14 -3.72 -4.62 -18.57
CA ASN A 14 -2.32 -4.16 -18.43
C ASN A 14 -1.35 -5.31 -18.76
N GLY A 15 -0.23 -4.99 -19.39
CA GLY A 15 0.76 -5.97 -19.82
C GLY A 15 1.64 -6.51 -18.70
N ARG A 16 2.55 -7.42 -19.05
CA ARG A 16 3.47 -8.09 -18.11
C ARG A 16 4.28 -7.10 -17.25
N SER A 17 4.73 -5.99 -17.83
CA SER A 17 5.52 -4.99 -17.09
C SER A 17 4.70 -4.35 -15.96
N ALA A 18 3.44 -4.03 -16.23
CA ALA A 18 2.52 -3.50 -15.22
C ALA A 18 2.24 -4.54 -14.12
N LEU A 19 2.01 -5.81 -14.50
CA LEU A 19 1.82 -6.88 -13.53
C LEU A 19 3.05 -7.07 -12.64
N ASN A 20 4.26 -7.02 -13.17
CA ASN A 20 5.48 -7.12 -12.38
C ASN A 20 5.60 -6.00 -11.33
N LEU A 21 5.16 -4.78 -11.66
CA LEU A 21 5.07 -3.68 -10.70
C LEU A 21 3.97 -3.93 -9.66
N GLU A 22 2.81 -4.42 -10.09
CA GLU A 22 1.66 -4.65 -9.21
C GLU A 22 1.95 -5.69 -8.12
N ILE A 23 2.63 -6.78 -8.46
CA ILE A 23 2.85 -7.91 -7.54
C ILE A 23 3.99 -7.72 -6.54
N SER A 24 4.78 -6.65 -6.63
CA SER A 24 5.93 -6.44 -5.73
C SER A 24 6.13 -4.98 -5.35
N LYS A 25 5.92 -4.67 -4.07
CA LYS A 25 6.19 -3.32 -3.53
C LYS A 25 7.66 -2.91 -3.63
N LEU A 26 8.59 -3.87 -3.52
CA LEU A 26 10.02 -3.59 -3.71
C LEU A 26 10.31 -3.11 -5.13
N VAL A 27 9.71 -3.77 -6.14
CA VAL A 27 9.88 -3.36 -7.54
C VAL A 27 9.22 -2.00 -7.78
N GLN A 28 8.05 -1.73 -7.17
CA GLN A 28 7.41 -0.41 -7.21
C GLN A 28 8.32 0.68 -6.64
N TYR A 29 8.91 0.46 -5.45
CA TYR A 29 9.80 1.44 -4.82
C TYR A 29 11.07 1.69 -5.64
N ALA A 30 11.66 0.63 -6.20
CA ALA A 30 12.79 0.79 -7.10
C ALA A 30 12.43 1.62 -8.34
N ALA A 31 11.30 1.34 -8.97
CA ALA A 31 10.83 2.08 -10.14
C ALA A 31 10.54 3.56 -9.81
N LEU A 32 9.87 3.83 -8.68
CA LEU A 32 9.57 5.19 -8.23
C LEU A 32 10.86 5.98 -7.97
N ARG A 33 11.84 5.38 -7.27
CA ARG A 33 13.15 6.01 -7.02
C ARG A 33 13.92 6.28 -8.29
N CYS A 34 13.94 5.33 -9.23
CA CYS A 34 14.54 5.53 -10.56
C CYS A 34 13.86 6.67 -11.34
N GLY A 35 12.56 6.88 -11.10
CA GLY A 35 11.79 8.00 -11.65
C GLY A 35 11.96 9.32 -10.87
N GLY A 36 12.86 9.39 -9.87
CA GLY A 36 13.11 10.60 -9.08
C GLY A 36 12.07 10.88 -8.00
N LEU A 37 11.14 9.95 -7.76
CA LEU A 37 10.09 10.13 -6.74
C LEU A 37 10.59 9.69 -5.35
N ALA A 38 10.22 10.45 -4.33
CA ALA A 38 10.50 10.09 -2.95
C ALA A 38 9.64 8.91 -2.52
N VAL A 39 10.28 7.94 -1.84
CA VAL A 39 9.61 6.80 -1.21
C VAL A 39 10.07 6.68 0.24
N PRO A 40 9.22 6.18 1.15
CA PRO A 40 9.63 5.95 2.53
C PRO A 40 10.83 5.01 2.63
N ASN A 41 11.73 5.26 3.58
CA ASN A 41 12.80 4.32 3.87
C ASN A 41 12.24 2.94 4.16
N THR A 42 12.73 1.93 3.45
CA THR A 42 12.20 0.58 3.50
C THR A 42 13.35 -0.42 3.45
N VAL A 43 13.30 -1.40 4.33
CA VAL A 43 14.23 -2.54 4.37
C VAL A 43 13.43 -3.82 4.17
N ALA A 44 13.91 -4.70 3.30
CA ALA A 44 13.32 -6.02 3.09
C ALA A 44 13.98 -7.06 3.98
N ALA A 45 13.19 -7.98 4.52
CA ALA A 45 13.64 -9.09 5.33
C ALA A 45 12.89 -10.38 4.94
N THR A 46 13.57 -11.51 5.06
CA THR A 46 13.01 -12.84 4.70
C THR A 46 12.84 -13.76 5.91
N THR A 47 13.26 -13.31 7.09
CA THR A 47 13.16 -14.05 8.35
C THR A 47 12.73 -13.12 9.49
N ALA A 48 12.20 -13.66 10.58
CA ALA A 48 11.83 -12.87 11.77
C ALA A 48 13.04 -12.13 12.36
N ASP A 49 14.22 -12.78 12.41
CA ASP A 49 15.46 -12.15 12.85
C ASP A 49 15.85 -10.99 11.93
N GLY A 50 15.72 -11.19 10.61
CA GLY A 50 15.94 -10.13 9.62
C GLY A 50 14.98 -8.94 9.77
N VAL A 51 13.72 -9.18 10.14
CA VAL A 51 12.76 -8.11 10.47
C VAL A 51 13.22 -7.34 11.72
N THR A 52 13.70 -8.05 12.73
CA THR A 52 14.22 -7.44 13.97
C THR A 52 15.48 -6.61 13.70
N GLU A 53 16.39 -7.11 12.87
CA GLU A 53 17.57 -6.36 12.42
C GLU A 53 17.18 -5.13 11.62
N ALA A 54 16.26 -5.30 10.66
CA ALA A 54 15.73 -4.19 9.84
C ALA A 54 15.12 -3.08 10.72
N PHE A 55 14.31 -3.45 11.73
CA PHE A 55 13.74 -2.49 12.69
C PHE A 55 14.82 -1.67 13.40
N SER A 56 15.95 -2.29 13.76
CA SER A 56 17.05 -1.61 14.45
C SER A 56 17.69 -0.49 13.64
N ARG A 57 17.51 -0.47 12.31
CA ARG A 57 18.05 0.58 11.42
C ARG A 57 17.23 1.86 11.41
N PHE A 58 16.10 1.89 12.12
CA PHE A 58 15.22 3.05 12.19
C PHE A 58 15.36 3.87 13.48
N ASP A 59 16.39 3.60 14.30
CA ASP A 59 16.79 4.39 15.47
C ASP A 59 15.63 4.76 16.42
N GLY A 60 14.68 3.84 16.59
CA GLY A 60 13.51 4.03 17.46
C GLY A 60 12.34 4.80 16.81
N GLU A 61 12.46 5.20 15.56
CA GLU A 61 11.31 5.77 14.82
C GLU A 61 10.20 4.70 14.64
N PRO A 62 8.94 5.11 14.62
CA PRO A 62 7.83 4.22 14.32
C PRO A 62 7.99 3.60 12.93
N VAL A 63 7.74 2.30 12.83
CA VAL A 63 7.75 1.57 11.55
C VAL A 63 6.46 0.81 11.33
N ILE A 64 6.16 0.53 10.08
CA ILE A 64 5.17 -0.47 9.70
C ILE A 64 5.86 -1.70 9.12
N THR A 65 5.35 -2.88 9.44
CA THR A 65 5.62 -4.07 8.65
C THR A 65 4.51 -4.27 7.63
N LYS A 66 4.83 -4.82 6.49
CA LYS A 66 3.87 -5.21 5.47
C LYS A 66 4.42 -6.28 4.53
N HIS A 67 3.54 -7.04 3.95
CA HIS A 67 3.92 -8.02 2.95
C HIS A 67 4.37 -7.32 1.65
N ASN A 68 5.40 -7.85 1.02
CA ASN A 68 5.79 -7.40 -0.33
C ASN A 68 4.65 -7.64 -1.34
N ARG A 69 3.95 -8.77 -1.22
CA ARG A 69 2.83 -9.17 -2.08
C ARG A 69 1.51 -9.19 -1.31
N ALA A 70 0.95 -8.03 -1.05
CA ALA A 70 -0.40 -7.85 -0.53
C ALA A 70 -0.96 -6.50 -0.97
N GLY A 71 -2.27 -6.36 -0.94
CA GLY A 71 -2.97 -5.12 -1.30
C GLY A 71 -3.89 -4.62 -0.18
N LYS A 72 -4.56 -3.49 -0.43
CA LYS A 72 -5.66 -2.92 0.38
C LYS A 72 -5.32 -2.62 1.85
N GLY A 73 -4.05 -2.57 2.23
CA GLY A 73 -3.64 -2.39 3.64
C GLY A 73 -3.65 -3.67 4.48
N LEU A 74 -4.02 -4.81 3.91
CA LEU A 74 -4.03 -6.09 4.62
C LEU A 74 -2.65 -6.46 5.14
N GLY A 75 -2.59 -6.91 6.40
CA GLY A 75 -1.35 -7.33 7.06
C GLY A 75 -0.39 -6.20 7.40
N VAL A 76 -0.80 -4.93 7.29
CA VAL A 76 0.02 -3.80 7.73
C VAL A 76 -0.09 -3.67 9.24
N GLN A 77 1.06 -3.69 9.92
CA GLN A 77 1.15 -3.55 11.38
C GLN A 77 2.08 -2.37 11.73
N LEU A 78 1.67 -1.52 12.68
CA LEU A 78 2.43 -0.39 13.18
C LEU A 78 3.14 -0.75 14.49
N PHE A 79 4.45 -0.51 14.53
CA PHE A 79 5.28 -0.73 15.71
C PHE A 79 5.98 0.57 16.14
N ARG A 80 5.80 0.92 17.41
CA ARG A 80 6.45 2.08 18.05
C ARG A 80 7.59 1.68 18.97
N GLY A 81 7.86 0.37 19.11
CA GLY A 81 8.90 -0.15 19.99
C GLY A 81 9.23 -1.62 19.73
N ARG A 82 10.47 -1.98 20.06
CA ARG A 82 11.04 -3.32 19.83
C ARG A 82 10.23 -4.45 20.51
N LYS A 83 9.71 -4.20 21.72
CA LYS A 83 8.96 -5.22 22.45
C LYS A 83 7.71 -5.64 21.69
N ALA A 84 6.90 -4.68 21.22
CA ALA A 84 5.69 -4.96 20.47
C ALA A 84 5.98 -5.72 19.17
N LEU A 85 7.07 -5.36 18.46
CA LEU A 85 7.52 -6.10 17.29
C LEU A 85 7.91 -7.55 17.64
N SER A 86 8.70 -7.73 18.71
CA SER A 86 9.14 -9.07 19.15
C SER A 86 7.95 -9.95 19.54
N ASP A 87 7.00 -9.40 20.30
CA ASP A 87 5.79 -10.11 20.70
C ASP A 87 4.96 -10.55 19.47
N TYR A 88 4.87 -9.68 18.47
CA TYR A 88 4.21 -10.00 17.20
C TYR A 88 4.93 -11.10 16.40
N LEU A 89 6.26 -10.99 16.24
CA LEU A 89 7.05 -11.95 15.46
C LEU A 89 7.07 -13.35 16.08
N ASN A 90 6.99 -13.44 17.42
CA ASN A 90 6.96 -14.70 18.15
C ASN A 90 5.53 -15.22 18.41
N GLY A 91 4.52 -14.42 18.08
CA GLY A 91 3.12 -14.75 18.27
C GLY A 91 2.49 -15.47 17.06
N ALA A 92 1.27 -15.97 17.24
CA ALA A 92 0.50 -16.61 16.18
C ALA A 92 0.00 -15.62 15.09
N GLY A 93 0.16 -14.32 15.31
CA GLY A 93 -0.29 -13.29 14.37
C GLY A 93 0.71 -12.95 13.27
N PHE A 94 1.93 -13.48 13.34
CA PHE A 94 2.92 -13.25 12.28
C PHE A 94 2.75 -14.27 11.16
N GLU A 95 2.27 -13.77 10.02
CA GLU A 95 2.21 -14.53 8.78
C GLU A 95 3.22 -13.94 7.78
N PRO A 96 4.15 -14.74 7.25
CA PRO A 96 5.05 -14.27 6.20
C PRO A 96 4.29 -14.00 4.91
N SER A 97 4.80 -13.06 4.11
CA SER A 97 4.30 -12.84 2.75
C SER A 97 4.37 -14.13 1.91
N VAL A 98 3.49 -14.27 0.92
CA VAL A 98 3.47 -15.42 0.00
C VAL A 98 4.78 -15.62 -0.78
N ASP A 99 5.61 -14.58 -0.88
CA ASP A 99 6.95 -14.63 -1.47
C ASP A 99 8.08 -14.63 -0.41
N GLY A 100 7.72 -14.80 0.85
CA GLY A 100 8.66 -14.80 1.98
C GLY A 100 9.27 -13.44 2.32
N ILE A 101 8.85 -12.34 1.67
CA ILE A 101 9.44 -11.03 1.86
C ILE A 101 8.54 -10.13 2.70
N THR A 102 9.02 -9.77 3.89
CA THR A 102 8.41 -8.75 4.75
C THR A 102 9.17 -7.44 4.61
N LEU A 103 8.45 -6.36 4.44
CA LEU A 103 9.01 -5.00 4.38
C LEU A 103 8.87 -4.36 5.75
N VAL A 104 9.97 -3.80 6.25
CA VAL A 104 10.01 -2.89 7.39
C VAL A 104 10.20 -1.49 6.86
N GLN A 105 9.23 -0.63 7.08
CA GLN A 105 9.19 0.69 6.47
C GLN A 105 8.94 1.76 7.52
N ARG A 106 9.63 2.90 7.38
CA ARG A 106 9.37 4.08 8.20
C ARG A 106 7.88 4.45 8.13
N TYR A 107 7.25 4.59 9.29
CA TYR A 107 5.89 5.09 9.35
C TYR A 107 5.87 6.61 9.13
N ILE A 108 5.05 7.05 8.20
CA ILE A 108 4.80 8.47 7.94
C ILE A 108 3.35 8.73 8.34
N ALA A 109 3.18 9.49 9.42
CA ALA A 109 1.85 9.90 9.86
C ALA A 109 1.30 10.98 8.93
N ALA A 110 0.10 10.79 8.43
CA ALA A 110 -0.62 11.85 7.76
C ALA A 110 -1.15 12.83 8.82
N PRO A 111 -0.93 14.16 8.68
CA PRO A 111 -1.32 15.15 9.70
C PRO A 111 -2.82 15.15 9.98
N ASP A 112 -3.64 14.93 8.99
CA ASP A 112 -5.10 14.96 8.99
C ASP A 112 -5.74 13.57 8.94
N GLN A 113 -4.94 12.51 9.14
CA GLN A 113 -5.38 11.11 9.04
C GLN A 113 -6.04 10.78 7.69
N THR A 114 -5.60 11.43 6.63
CA THR A 114 -6.06 11.15 5.28
C THR A 114 -4.90 10.78 4.36
N ILE A 115 -5.21 10.10 3.27
CA ILE A 115 -4.30 9.90 2.14
C ILE A 115 -4.95 10.43 0.86
N THR A 116 -4.12 10.92 -0.05
CA THR A 116 -4.59 11.30 -1.39
C THR A 116 -4.23 10.19 -2.38
N ARG A 117 -5.25 9.64 -3.04
CA ARG A 117 -5.09 8.72 -4.16
C ARG A 117 -5.24 9.49 -5.46
N VAL A 118 -4.25 9.35 -6.32
CA VAL A 118 -4.25 9.98 -7.64
C VAL A 118 -4.32 8.90 -8.71
N GLU A 119 -5.28 9.01 -9.59
CA GLU A 119 -5.53 8.02 -10.64
C GLU A 119 -5.12 8.58 -12.01
N PHE A 120 -4.44 7.73 -12.78
CA PHE A 120 -4.00 8.04 -14.13
C PHE A 120 -4.56 7.02 -15.12
N ILE A 121 -5.08 7.48 -16.23
CA ILE A 121 -5.55 6.63 -17.33
C ILE A 121 -4.80 7.03 -18.61
N GLY A 122 -4.12 6.07 -19.22
CA GLY A 122 -3.35 6.32 -20.44
C GLY A 122 -2.29 7.41 -20.26
N ARG A 123 -1.64 7.49 -19.11
CA ARG A 123 -0.61 8.48 -18.74
C ARG A 123 -1.14 9.90 -18.53
N LYS A 124 -2.44 10.08 -18.48
CA LYS A 124 -3.09 11.36 -18.16
C LYS A 124 -3.69 11.28 -16.77
N PHE A 125 -3.59 12.37 -16.04
CA PHE A 125 -4.33 12.54 -14.79
C PHE A 125 -5.83 12.37 -15.08
N ALA A 126 -6.50 11.57 -14.25
CA ALA A 126 -7.93 11.35 -14.36
C ALA A 126 -8.66 12.06 -13.21
N TYR A 127 -8.32 11.74 -11.97
CA TYR A 127 -8.88 12.37 -10.77
C TYR A 127 -7.98 12.08 -9.56
N ALA A 128 -8.23 12.82 -8.48
CA ALA A 128 -7.68 12.53 -7.16
C ALA A 128 -8.81 12.42 -6.14
N VAL A 129 -8.64 11.53 -5.16
CA VAL A 129 -9.58 11.39 -4.04
C VAL A 129 -8.82 11.44 -2.73
N ARG A 130 -9.41 12.08 -1.73
CA ARG A 130 -8.97 12.02 -0.35
C ARG A 130 -9.69 10.86 0.33
N VAL A 131 -8.94 10.04 1.05
CA VAL A 131 -9.44 8.85 1.74
C VAL A 131 -9.13 9.01 3.22
N ASP A 132 -10.16 8.93 4.06
CA ASP A 132 -10.01 8.90 5.51
C ASP A 132 -9.33 7.58 5.95
N THR A 133 -8.27 7.68 6.74
CA THR A 133 -7.51 6.56 7.31
C THR A 133 -7.55 6.53 8.84
N SER A 134 -8.46 7.29 9.46
CA SER A 134 -8.61 7.35 10.92
C SER A 134 -8.91 5.99 11.54
N ASN A 135 -9.58 5.10 10.80
CA ASN A 135 -9.96 3.75 11.23
C ASN A 135 -8.91 2.67 10.95
N GLY A 136 -7.72 3.04 10.42
CA GLY A 136 -6.62 2.09 10.17
C GLY A 136 -6.10 2.09 8.74
N PHE A 137 -5.36 1.05 8.38
CA PHE A 137 -4.66 0.94 7.11
C PHE A 137 -5.48 0.29 5.98
N GLU A 138 -6.60 -0.30 6.30
CA GLU A 138 -7.46 -0.95 5.30
C GLU A 138 -8.21 0.10 4.49
N LEU A 139 -7.90 0.18 3.19
CA LEU A 139 -8.38 1.21 2.28
C LEU A 139 -9.66 0.81 1.53
N CYS A 140 -10.15 -0.39 1.69
CA CYS A 140 -11.34 -0.86 1.00
C CYS A 140 -11.98 -2.01 1.76
N PRO A 141 -13.10 -1.78 2.45
CA PRO A 141 -13.86 -2.83 3.12
C PRO A 141 -14.79 -3.59 2.16
N ALA A 142 -14.34 -3.83 0.92
CA ALA A 142 -15.17 -4.52 -0.09
C ALA A 142 -15.70 -5.89 0.42
N ASP A 143 -14.98 -6.50 1.36
CA ASP A 143 -15.41 -7.77 1.96
C ASP A 143 -16.52 -7.59 3.02
N VAL A 144 -16.69 -6.38 3.54
CA VAL A 144 -17.81 -6.05 4.46
C VAL A 144 -19.09 -5.75 3.66
N CYS A 145 -18.98 -5.22 2.46
CA CYS A 145 -20.13 -4.99 1.58
C CYS A 145 -20.66 -6.26 0.90
N ALA A 146 -19.84 -7.34 0.82
CA ALA A 146 -20.26 -8.58 0.15
C ALA A 146 -21.05 -9.53 1.05
N LEU A 147 -21.05 -9.34 2.38
CA LEU A 147 -21.66 -10.28 3.32
C LEU A 147 -23.07 -9.91 3.77
N ASP A 148 -23.57 -8.73 3.46
CA ASP A 148 -24.93 -8.36 3.90
C ASP A 148 -25.60 -7.32 2.99
N ALA A 149 -26.03 -7.77 1.81
CA ALA A 149 -26.89 -6.96 0.93
C ALA A 149 -28.27 -6.68 1.59
N SER A 150 -28.58 -7.32 2.73
CA SER A 150 -29.82 -7.14 3.48
C SER A 150 -29.70 -6.13 4.64
N THR A 151 -28.50 -5.70 5.00
CA THR A 151 -28.24 -4.77 6.13
C THR A 151 -27.65 -3.44 5.69
N CYS A 152 -27.64 -3.10 4.40
CA CYS A 152 -27.45 -1.71 3.97
C CYS A 152 -28.66 -0.89 4.43
N MET A 153 -28.68 -0.50 5.69
CA MET A 153 -29.57 0.55 6.17
C MET A 153 -29.24 1.82 5.40
N ALA A 154 -30.23 2.39 4.75
CA ALA A 154 -30.13 3.60 3.93
C ALA A 154 -29.67 4.84 4.72
N ASP A 155 -29.50 4.75 6.01
CA ASP A 155 -29.17 5.84 6.93
C ASP A 155 -27.83 5.67 7.68
N ALA A 156 -27.01 4.66 7.33
CA ALA A 156 -25.64 4.58 7.84
C ALA A 156 -24.77 5.51 7.02
N GLU A 157 -24.27 6.59 7.61
CA GLU A 157 -23.21 7.40 6.98
C GLU A 157 -22.09 6.48 6.52
N PRO A 158 -21.62 6.62 5.25
CA PRO A 158 -20.56 5.77 4.75
C PRO A 158 -19.32 5.95 5.64
N ARG A 159 -18.85 4.87 6.24
CA ARG A 159 -17.65 4.85 7.12
C ARG A 159 -16.36 5.28 6.42
N PHE A 160 -16.42 5.55 5.14
CA PHE A 160 -15.31 6.01 4.32
C PHE A 160 -15.78 7.20 3.47
N ALA A 161 -15.43 8.38 3.91
CA ALA A 161 -15.62 9.57 3.09
C ALA A 161 -14.56 9.57 1.98
N PHE A 162 -14.99 9.32 0.75
CA PHE A 162 -14.20 9.60 -0.44
C PHE A 162 -14.58 10.99 -0.93
N GLU A 163 -13.65 11.93 -0.85
CA GLU A 163 -13.83 13.26 -1.39
C GLU A 163 -13.03 13.39 -2.68
N VAL A 164 -13.70 13.71 -3.79
CA VAL A 164 -13.02 14.06 -5.05
C VAL A 164 -12.40 15.44 -4.88
N ILE A 165 -11.08 15.56 -5.11
CA ILE A 165 -10.37 16.83 -5.00
C ILE A 165 -10.43 17.52 -6.36
N ASP A 166 -11.27 18.55 -6.46
CA ASP A 166 -11.35 19.38 -7.64
C ASP A 166 -10.09 20.24 -7.81
N GLY A 167 -9.63 20.41 -9.05
CA GLY A 167 -8.47 21.25 -9.39
C GLY A 167 -7.11 20.69 -8.98
N PHE A 168 -7.03 19.45 -8.45
CA PHE A 168 -5.74 18.85 -8.03
C PHE A 168 -4.71 18.82 -9.17
N GLY A 169 -5.15 18.51 -10.41
CA GLY A 169 -4.28 18.49 -11.58
C GLY A 169 -3.80 19.86 -12.02
N GLU A 170 -4.57 20.91 -11.76
CA GLU A 170 -4.23 22.29 -12.13
C GLU A 170 -3.22 22.91 -11.15
N SER A 171 -3.33 22.59 -9.86
CA SER A 171 -2.46 23.16 -8.82
C SER A 171 -1.15 22.40 -8.64
N ALA A 172 -1.15 21.07 -8.82
CA ALA A 172 0.01 20.23 -8.53
C ALA A 172 0.88 19.92 -9.76
N LEU A 173 0.33 19.99 -10.97
CA LEU A 173 1.01 19.66 -12.22
C LEU A 173 1.23 20.87 -13.14
N GLY A 174 0.66 22.01 -12.82
CA GLY A 174 0.77 23.24 -13.60
C GLY A 174 1.92 24.17 -13.22
N ALA A 175 2.77 23.79 -12.29
CA ALA A 175 3.91 24.58 -11.83
C ALA A 175 5.26 23.94 -12.25
N SER A 176 5.37 23.50 -13.51
CA SER A 176 6.66 23.05 -14.09
C SER A 176 6.95 23.77 -15.38
#